data_2c74133a2a0e6cb6ce8d6513a442eeaf
#
_entry.id   2c74133a2a0e6cb6ce8d6513a442eeaf
#
_cell.length_a   1.000
_cell.length_b   1.000
_cell.length_c   1.000
_cell.angle_alpha   90.00
_cell.angle_beta   90.00
_cell.angle_gamma   90.00
#
_symmetry.space_group_name_H-M   'P 1'
#
loop_
_entity.id
_entity.type
_entity.pdbx_description
1 polymer ?
#
loop_
_entity_poly.entity_id
_entity_poly.type
_entity_poly.pdbx_seq_one_letter_code
_entity_poly.pdbx_strand_id
1 'polypeptide(L)'
;MAQKILITEEIVPAGIEILKEKGYEVDCKFDLSREELLDIIEDYDALIVRSATKVDREIFEIGKKLRVVGRAGVGIDNIDIEAANAYGVIVCNAPVSNTVSAAEHTMALMLAAARNVAAADACMKAGGWNRRDFTGTELYHKTLATFGLGRIGGLVADRAHAFGMEVIAYDPYCSRERAGQLGVTLYDTIEDVLPLADFITVHTPATDETIGMFGPEEFSQMKDGVILVNVAQGGIYDVKALSDFVAAGKVAACGIDEWTEQPCYDSPLHEFKQATITPHLGALTREAQYRAGTQIAEYVDEGLKGSVVPTSVNGSYISSEDLELLAPYAQVCKLIGSMLSQVKRGELPAVLSVTTAGVLAGLDTGYLSASVLDGYLLGKTRARVTPTTADTIAQRHGIRIEHHSNADALEYSSSVEVAADGNSIVGTISGLAHTPRIVSFMGYQCDLTPAKHVLIMQYVDSPGRVGTIGTILGNANVNITTMQVSTLEGSDLVMVFMNIESALTEDVLGQLETIDNLQALWLVDLEATD
;
A
#
# COMPACT_ATOMS: atom_id res chain seq x y z
N MET A 1 12.74 -23.82 -5.27
CA MET A 1 11.41 -24.43 -5.59
C MET A 1 10.53 -23.31 -6.08
N ALA A 2 9.66 -23.54 -7.06
CA ALA A 2 8.71 -22.53 -7.49
C ALA A 2 7.81 -22.14 -6.32
N GLN A 3 7.50 -20.85 -6.19
CA GLN A 3 6.56 -20.36 -5.17
C GLN A 3 5.14 -20.75 -5.56
N LYS A 4 4.31 -21.07 -4.54
CA LYS A 4 2.96 -21.57 -4.73
C LYS A 4 1.91 -20.53 -4.37
N ILE A 5 0.92 -20.37 -5.22
CA ILE A 5 -0.20 -19.44 -5.04
C ILE A 5 -1.50 -20.21 -5.00
N LEU A 6 -2.28 -20.03 -3.95
CA LEU A 6 -3.64 -20.57 -3.83
C LEU A 6 -4.66 -19.50 -4.24
N ILE A 7 -5.61 -19.88 -5.08
CA ILE A 7 -6.77 -19.06 -5.46
C ILE A 7 -8.03 -19.79 -5.01
N THR A 8 -8.77 -19.20 -4.06
CA THR A 8 -9.92 -19.85 -3.44
C THR A 8 -11.26 -19.45 -4.04
N GLU A 9 -11.28 -18.41 -4.83
CA GLU A 9 -12.49 -17.92 -5.52
C GLU A 9 -12.18 -17.62 -6.97
N GLU A 10 -13.17 -17.77 -7.83
CA GLU A 10 -12.99 -17.60 -9.28
C GLU A 10 -12.56 -16.17 -9.64
N ILE A 11 -11.41 -16.05 -10.30
CA ILE A 11 -10.91 -14.84 -10.95
C ILE A 11 -10.81 -15.08 -12.47
N VAL A 12 -10.66 -13.99 -13.23
CA VAL A 12 -10.53 -14.11 -14.70
C VAL A 12 -9.30 -14.94 -15.10
N PRO A 13 -9.40 -15.81 -16.12
CA PRO A 13 -8.29 -16.64 -16.56
C PRO A 13 -7.01 -15.86 -16.86
N ALA A 14 -7.12 -14.65 -17.40
CA ALA A 14 -5.97 -13.79 -17.69
C ALA A 14 -5.09 -13.51 -16.45
N GLY A 15 -5.69 -13.32 -15.26
CA GLY A 15 -4.92 -13.16 -14.02
C GLY A 15 -4.15 -14.42 -13.62
N ILE A 16 -4.75 -15.59 -13.84
CA ILE A 16 -4.10 -16.89 -13.60
C ILE A 16 -2.94 -17.11 -14.59
N GLU A 17 -3.14 -16.75 -15.85
CA GLU A 17 -2.12 -16.86 -16.89
C GLU A 17 -0.91 -15.97 -16.59
N ILE A 18 -1.13 -14.72 -16.20
CA ILE A 18 -0.06 -13.80 -15.76
C ILE A 18 0.83 -14.45 -14.69
N LEU A 19 0.24 -15.04 -13.65
CA LEU A 19 0.99 -15.68 -12.57
C LEU A 19 1.78 -16.90 -13.06
N LYS A 20 1.19 -17.73 -13.93
CA LYS A 20 1.86 -18.89 -14.51
C LYS A 20 3.02 -18.51 -15.44
N GLU A 21 2.84 -17.46 -16.26
CA GLU A 21 3.89 -16.93 -17.14
C GLU A 21 5.08 -16.39 -16.35
N LYS A 22 4.83 -15.86 -15.13
CA LYS A 22 5.87 -15.42 -14.19
C LYS A 22 6.55 -16.57 -13.45
N GLY A 23 6.14 -17.82 -13.69
CA GLY A 23 6.80 -19.02 -13.17
C GLY A 23 6.27 -19.53 -11.82
N TYR A 24 5.12 -19.04 -11.36
CA TYR A 24 4.47 -19.53 -10.14
C TYR A 24 3.70 -20.84 -10.36
N GLU A 25 3.66 -21.68 -9.34
CA GLU A 25 2.74 -22.83 -9.27
C GLU A 25 1.40 -22.31 -8.74
N VAL A 26 0.35 -22.34 -9.57
CA VAL A 26 -0.96 -21.74 -9.25
C VAL A 26 -2.00 -22.83 -9.12
N ASP A 27 -2.53 -22.99 -7.92
CA ASP A 27 -3.62 -23.90 -7.59
C ASP A 27 -4.94 -23.12 -7.46
N CYS A 28 -5.92 -23.47 -8.26
CA CYS A 28 -7.28 -22.95 -8.18
C CYS A 28 -8.16 -24.01 -7.48
N LYS A 29 -8.56 -23.73 -6.24
CA LYS A 29 -9.40 -24.59 -5.42
C LYS A 29 -10.58 -23.78 -4.91
N PHE A 30 -11.68 -23.86 -5.64
CA PHE A 30 -12.90 -23.13 -5.33
C PHE A 30 -13.78 -23.90 -4.37
N ASP A 31 -14.66 -23.19 -3.65
CA ASP A 31 -15.64 -23.75 -2.73
C ASP A 31 -15.05 -24.61 -1.59
N LEU A 32 -13.81 -24.30 -1.17
CA LEU A 32 -13.21 -24.94 -0.01
C LEU A 32 -13.99 -24.61 1.26
N SER A 33 -14.25 -25.63 2.06
CA SER A 33 -14.68 -25.43 3.44
C SER A 33 -13.56 -24.77 4.26
N ARG A 34 -13.91 -24.18 5.41
CA ARG A 34 -12.94 -23.60 6.32
C ARG A 34 -11.85 -24.59 6.73
N GLU A 35 -12.24 -25.82 7.06
CA GLU A 35 -11.33 -26.88 7.50
C GLU A 35 -10.36 -27.28 6.38
N GLU A 36 -10.86 -27.48 5.16
CA GLU A 36 -10.01 -27.80 4.01
C GLU A 36 -9.00 -26.68 3.68
N LEU A 37 -9.39 -25.41 3.83
CA LEU A 37 -8.46 -24.29 3.63
C LEU A 37 -7.34 -24.28 4.68
N LEU A 38 -7.66 -24.52 5.96
CA LEU A 38 -6.69 -24.59 7.04
C LEU A 38 -5.71 -25.75 6.85
N ASP A 39 -6.18 -26.89 6.35
CA ASP A 39 -5.34 -28.08 6.13
C ASP A 39 -4.26 -27.88 5.05
N ILE A 40 -4.48 -26.95 4.11
CA ILE A 40 -3.59 -26.80 2.97
C ILE A 40 -2.79 -25.49 2.95
N ILE A 41 -3.23 -24.46 3.68
CA ILE A 41 -2.66 -23.09 3.55
C ILE A 41 -1.17 -23.02 3.92
N GLU A 42 -0.66 -23.92 4.75
CA GLU A 42 0.77 -23.95 5.16
C GLU A 42 1.74 -24.16 3.99
N ASP A 43 1.25 -24.68 2.86
CA ASP A 43 2.05 -24.99 1.67
C ASP A 43 2.21 -23.82 0.70
N TYR A 44 1.46 -22.73 0.87
CA TYR A 44 1.38 -21.64 -0.09
C TYR A 44 2.12 -20.39 0.37
N ASP A 45 2.78 -19.73 -0.61
CA ASP A 45 3.47 -18.45 -0.43
C ASP A 45 2.53 -17.25 -0.58
N ALA A 46 1.45 -17.39 -1.35
CA ALA A 46 0.42 -16.36 -1.50
C ALA A 46 -1.00 -16.96 -1.57
N LEU A 47 -1.97 -16.15 -1.16
CA LEU A 47 -3.39 -16.45 -1.21
C LEU A 47 -4.12 -15.35 -1.97
N ILE A 48 -4.91 -15.71 -2.98
CA ILE A 48 -5.81 -14.78 -3.69
C ILE A 48 -7.25 -15.14 -3.37
N VAL A 49 -7.98 -14.14 -2.88
CA VAL A 49 -9.39 -14.27 -2.47
C VAL A 49 -10.26 -13.20 -3.15
N ARG A 50 -11.57 -13.33 -3.01
CA ARG A 50 -12.53 -12.26 -3.25
C ARG A 50 -13.27 -11.95 -1.95
N SER A 51 -14.61 -11.96 -1.96
CA SER A 51 -15.41 -11.55 -0.80
C SER A 51 -15.90 -12.71 0.07
N ALA A 52 -15.96 -13.94 -0.44
CA ALA A 52 -16.54 -15.07 0.27
C ALA A 52 -15.54 -15.73 1.24
N THR A 53 -14.26 -15.77 0.89
CA THR A 53 -13.23 -16.37 1.75
C THR A 53 -12.83 -15.43 2.87
N LYS A 54 -13.05 -15.83 4.11
CA LYS A 54 -12.61 -15.09 5.29
C LYS A 54 -11.16 -15.44 5.62
N VAL A 55 -10.29 -14.43 5.71
CA VAL A 55 -8.87 -14.55 6.04
C VAL A 55 -8.63 -13.92 7.41
N ASP A 56 -8.81 -14.72 8.43
CA ASP A 56 -8.65 -14.31 9.83
C ASP A 56 -7.30 -14.72 10.41
N ARG A 57 -7.10 -14.43 11.70
CA ARG A 57 -5.86 -14.73 12.44
C ARG A 57 -5.40 -16.18 12.30
N GLU A 58 -6.30 -17.15 12.30
CA GLU A 58 -5.96 -18.56 12.24
C GLU A 58 -5.30 -18.96 10.91
N ILE A 59 -5.75 -18.35 9.78
CA ILE A 59 -5.12 -18.52 8.46
C ILE A 59 -3.67 -18.04 8.49
N PHE A 60 -3.40 -16.88 9.10
CA PHE A 60 -2.04 -16.34 9.20
C PHE A 60 -1.17 -17.15 10.17
N GLU A 61 -1.77 -17.72 11.20
CA GLU A 61 -1.07 -18.57 12.18
C GLU A 61 -0.59 -19.89 11.57
N ILE A 62 -1.42 -20.54 10.77
CA ILE A 62 -1.13 -21.82 10.10
C ILE A 62 -0.29 -21.59 8.84
N GLY A 63 -0.62 -20.59 8.06
CA GLY A 63 0.05 -20.25 6.79
C GLY A 63 1.44 -19.63 6.98
N LYS A 64 2.38 -20.35 7.58
CA LYS A 64 3.73 -19.86 7.92
C LYS A 64 4.59 -19.44 6.73
N LYS A 65 4.30 -19.94 5.54
CA LYS A 65 4.96 -19.55 4.28
C LYS A 65 4.28 -18.34 3.63
N LEU A 66 3.08 -17.99 4.09
CA LEU A 66 2.27 -16.95 3.47
C LEU A 66 2.97 -15.58 3.58
N ARG A 67 3.13 -14.93 2.46
CA ARG A 67 3.82 -13.63 2.32
C ARG A 67 2.89 -12.55 1.80
N VAL A 68 1.92 -12.94 0.97
CA VAL A 68 1.00 -12.00 0.33
C VAL A 68 -0.41 -12.56 0.34
N VAL A 69 -1.37 -11.74 0.72
CA VAL A 69 -2.80 -11.98 0.51
C VAL A 69 -3.33 -10.92 -0.45
N GLY A 70 -3.77 -11.35 -1.62
CA GLY A 70 -4.37 -10.48 -2.62
C GLY A 70 -5.89 -10.60 -2.64
N ARG A 71 -6.62 -9.49 -2.54
CA ARG A 71 -8.07 -9.47 -2.75
C ARG A 71 -8.40 -8.93 -4.14
N ALA A 72 -8.97 -9.79 -4.99
CA ALA A 72 -9.44 -9.40 -6.32
C ALA A 72 -10.74 -8.58 -6.23
N GLY A 73 -10.64 -7.36 -5.70
CA GLY A 73 -11.73 -6.42 -5.47
C GLY A 73 -11.27 -5.22 -4.63
N VAL A 74 -12.20 -4.35 -4.24
CA VAL A 74 -11.89 -3.09 -3.54
C VAL A 74 -11.95 -3.21 -2.02
N GLY A 75 -13.03 -3.75 -1.45
CA GLY A 75 -13.19 -3.89 -0.01
C GLY A 75 -12.17 -4.88 0.58
N ILE A 76 -11.98 -4.88 1.88
CA ILE A 76 -11.03 -5.73 2.61
C ILE A 76 -11.61 -6.30 3.91
N ASP A 77 -12.91 -6.14 4.08
CA ASP A 77 -13.69 -6.48 5.27
C ASP A 77 -13.62 -7.97 5.66
N ASN A 78 -13.26 -8.83 4.72
CA ASN A 78 -13.06 -10.26 4.97
C ASN A 78 -11.62 -10.63 5.35
N ILE A 79 -10.69 -9.67 5.54
CA ILE A 79 -9.28 -9.91 5.88
C ILE A 79 -8.91 -9.22 7.19
N ASP A 80 -8.40 -9.97 8.16
CA ASP A 80 -7.87 -9.44 9.43
C ASP A 80 -6.51 -8.77 9.22
N ILE A 81 -6.53 -7.43 9.08
CA ILE A 81 -5.35 -6.62 8.82
C ILE A 81 -4.39 -6.62 10.00
N GLU A 82 -4.89 -6.61 11.24
CA GLU A 82 -4.04 -6.65 12.44
C GLU A 82 -3.29 -7.98 12.52
N ALA A 83 -3.96 -9.09 12.22
CA ALA A 83 -3.31 -10.38 12.16
C ALA A 83 -2.28 -10.43 11.03
N ALA A 84 -2.61 -9.95 9.81
CA ALA A 84 -1.66 -9.88 8.70
C ALA A 84 -0.37 -9.13 9.10
N ASN A 85 -0.49 -7.99 9.78
CA ASN A 85 0.64 -7.23 10.32
C ASN A 85 1.46 -8.06 11.34
N ALA A 86 0.78 -8.73 12.26
CA ALA A 86 1.44 -9.54 13.28
C ALA A 86 2.26 -10.69 12.70
N TYR A 87 1.85 -11.24 11.56
CA TYR A 87 2.55 -12.33 10.86
C TYR A 87 3.43 -11.87 9.70
N GLY A 88 3.47 -10.56 9.42
CA GLY A 88 4.32 -9.98 8.38
C GLY A 88 3.85 -10.29 6.96
N VAL A 89 2.54 -10.44 6.76
CA VAL A 89 1.93 -10.74 5.47
C VAL A 89 1.43 -9.46 4.82
N ILE A 90 1.82 -9.20 3.58
CA ILE A 90 1.34 -8.07 2.80
C ILE A 90 -0.10 -8.35 2.37
N VAL A 91 -1.00 -7.41 2.61
CA VAL A 91 -2.37 -7.45 2.08
C VAL A 91 -2.51 -6.39 1.00
N CYS A 92 -2.95 -6.79 -0.18
CA CYS A 92 -3.20 -5.88 -1.30
C CYS A 92 -4.57 -6.12 -1.92
N ASN A 93 -5.12 -5.09 -2.53
CA ASN A 93 -6.41 -5.12 -3.20
C ASN A 93 -6.34 -4.46 -4.59
N ALA A 94 -7.47 -4.39 -5.30
CA ALA A 94 -7.59 -3.74 -6.60
C ALA A 94 -8.54 -2.51 -6.53
N PRO A 95 -8.11 -1.38 -5.93
CA PRO A 95 -8.99 -0.29 -5.50
C PRO A 95 -9.58 0.56 -6.64
N VAL A 96 -9.08 0.41 -7.85
CA VAL A 96 -9.57 1.16 -9.03
C VAL A 96 -10.33 0.30 -10.03
N SER A 97 -10.40 -1.01 -9.78
CA SER A 97 -10.94 -1.97 -10.75
C SER A 97 -12.41 -1.74 -11.11
N ASN A 98 -13.23 -1.30 -10.14
CA ASN A 98 -14.67 -1.13 -10.29
C ASN A 98 -15.14 0.32 -10.43
N THR A 99 -14.25 1.31 -10.45
CA THR A 99 -14.62 2.75 -10.40
C THR A 99 -15.63 3.14 -11.45
N VAL A 100 -15.42 2.73 -12.72
CA VAL A 100 -16.34 3.02 -13.83
C VAL A 100 -17.65 2.26 -13.65
N SER A 101 -17.58 0.98 -13.31
CA SER A 101 -18.76 0.12 -13.15
C SER A 101 -19.70 0.60 -12.05
N ALA A 102 -19.14 1.00 -10.89
CA ALA A 102 -19.94 1.55 -9.79
C ALA A 102 -20.60 2.89 -10.17
N ALA A 103 -19.88 3.77 -10.88
CA ALA A 103 -20.45 5.02 -11.37
C ALA A 103 -21.60 4.78 -12.37
N GLU A 104 -21.45 3.83 -13.28
CA GLU A 104 -22.49 3.46 -14.24
C GLU A 104 -23.69 2.80 -13.55
N HIS A 105 -23.46 1.95 -12.57
CA HIS A 105 -24.53 1.33 -11.79
C HIS A 105 -25.31 2.36 -10.96
N THR A 106 -24.62 3.37 -10.39
CA THR A 106 -25.26 4.52 -9.72
C THR A 106 -26.21 5.24 -10.66
N MET A 107 -25.77 5.56 -11.88
CA MET A 107 -26.63 6.21 -12.88
C MET A 107 -27.78 5.30 -13.32
N ALA A 108 -27.54 3.99 -13.46
CA ALA A 108 -28.58 3.02 -13.80
C ALA A 108 -29.69 2.98 -12.73
N LEU A 109 -29.31 2.89 -11.44
CA LEU A 109 -30.26 2.92 -10.33
C LEU A 109 -30.96 4.26 -10.20
N MET A 110 -30.26 5.37 -10.39
CA MET A 110 -30.84 6.73 -10.40
C MET A 110 -31.92 6.85 -11.47
N LEU A 111 -31.64 6.45 -12.71
CA LEU A 111 -32.60 6.45 -13.80
C LEU A 111 -33.75 5.48 -13.59
N ALA A 112 -33.46 4.27 -13.05
CA ALA A 112 -34.47 3.27 -12.75
C ALA A 112 -35.45 3.75 -11.67
N ALA A 113 -34.95 4.36 -10.60
CA ALA A 113 -35.75 4.96 -9.53
C ALA A 113 -36.55 6.16 -10.04
N ALA A 114 -35.93 7.10 -10.76
CA ALA A 114 -36.58 8.29 -11.30
C ALA A 114 -37.73 7.96 -12.28
N ARG A 115 -37.65 6.84 -12.99
CA ARG A 115 -38.58 6.45 -14.04
C ARG A 115 -39.43 5.21 -13.69
N ASN A 116 -39.35 4.71 -12.45
CA ASN A 116 -40.06 3.52 -11.94
C ASN A 116 -39.84 2.27 -12.81
N VAL A 117 -38.64 2.09 -13.39
CA VAL A 117 -38.39 1.06 -14.43
C VAL A 117 -38.61 -0.35 -13.89
N ALA A 118 -38.07 -0.66 -12.71
CA ALA A 118 -38.19 -2.00 -12.11
C ALA A 118 -39.65 -2.38 -11.81
N ALA A 119 -40.41 -1.48 -11.21
CA ALA A 119 -41.84 -1.68 -10.92
C ALA A 119 -42.68 -1.79 -12.18
N ALA A 120 -42.41 -0.99 -13.20
CA ALA A 120 -43.12 -1.02 -14.49
C ALA A 120 -42.84 -2.34 -15.25
N ASP A 121 -41.58 -2.81 -15.26
CA ASP A 121 -41.21 -4.10 -15.86
C ASP A 121 -41.91 -5.27 -15.17
N ALA A 122 -41.89 -5.29 -13.82
CA ALA A 122 -42.58 -6.32 -13.02
C ALA A 122 -44.11 -6.32 -13.33
N CYS A 123 -44.72 -5.14 -13.39
CA CYS A 123 -46.15 -5.02 -13.77
C CYS A 123 -46.43 -5.59 -15.15
N MET A 124 -45.61 -5.24 -16.16
CA MET A 124 -45.77 -5.74 -17.53
C MET A 124 -45.62 -7.26 -17.61
N LYS A 125 -44.63 -7.83 -16.93
CA LYS A 125 -44.41 -9.28 -16.86
C LYS A 125 -45.53 -10.03 -16.15
N ALA A 126 -46.24 -9.36 -15.23
CA ALA A 126 -47.44 -9.86 -14.59
C ALA A 126 -48.73 -9.65 -15.44
N GLY A 127 -48.64 -9.14 -16.67
CA GLY A 127 -49.76 -8.89 -17.56
C GLY A 127 -50.51 -7.57 -17.32
N GLY A 128 -49.97 -6.67 -16.49
CA GLY A 128 -50.58 -5.37 -16.20
C GLY A 128 -50.24 -4.30 -17.23
N TRP A 129 -51.04 -3.20 -17.26
CA TRP A 129 -50.89 -2.05 -18.18
C TRP A 129 -51.24 -0.73 -17.49
N ASN A 130 -50.75 -0.45 -16.29
CA ASN A 130 -51.18 0.70 -15.48
C ASN A 130 -50.23 1.90 -15.65
N ARG A 131 -50.25 2.55 -16.82
CA ARG A 131 -49.32 3.66 -17.17
C ARG A 131 -49.29 4.81 -16.15
N ARG A 132 -50.42 5.16 -15.53
CA ARG A 132 -50.54 6.29 -14.61
C ARG A 132 -49.79 6.05 -13.28
N ASP A 133 -49.61 4.80 -12.88
CA ASP A 133 -48.93 4.43 -11.63
C ASP A 133 -47.42 4.59 -11.72
N PHE A 134 -46.86 4.78 -12.93
CA PHE A 134 -45.45 4.87 -13.21
C PHE A 134 -45.03 6.25 -13.76
N THR A 135 -45.76 7.32 -13.38
CA THR A 135 -45.35 8.68 -13.70
C THR A 135 -44.04 9.00 -13.01
N GLY A 136 -42.96 9.22 -13.77
CA GLY A 136 -41.61 9.49 -13.26
C GLY A 136 -41.24 10.97 -13.33
N THR A 137 -40.00 11.24 -12.97
CA THR A 137 -39.37 12.56 -13.07
C THR A 137 -38.17 12.56 -14.03
N GLU A 138 -37.84 13.71 -14.61
CA GLU A 138 -36.63 13.89 -15.41
C GLU A 138 -35.46 14.33 -14.55
N LEU A 139 -34.23 14.00 -14.98
CA LEU A 139 -33.00 14.47 -14.36
C LEU A 139 -32.65 15.90 -14.82
N TYR A 140 -33.10 16.28 -16.00
CA TYR A 140 -32.81 17.57 -16.64
C TYR A 140 -33.26 18.75 -15.77
N HIS A 141 -32.33 19.71 -15.54
CA HIS A 141 -32.52 20.86 -14.65
C HIS A 141 -32.81 20.50 -13.18
N LYS A 142 -32.46 19.31 -12.73
CA LYS A 142 -32.51 18.90 -11.31
C LYS A 142 -31.16 19.04 -10.68
N THR A 143 -31.15 19.18 -9.34
CA THR A 143 -29.92 19.23 -8.54
C THR A 143 -29.59 17.83 -8.01
N LEU A 144 -28.40 17.34 -8.36
CA LEU A 144 -27.81 16.17 -7.75
C LEU A 144 -26.86 16.58 -6.64
N ALA A 145 -27.07 16.08 -5.43
CA ALA A 145 -26.09 16.14 -4.36
C ALA A 145 -25.27 14.84 -4.31
N THR A 146 -23.95 14.96 -4.34
CA THR A 146 -23.03 13.85 -4.13
C THR A 146 -22.30 14.00 -2.81
N PHE A 147 -22.40 12.99 -1.95
CA PHE A 147 -21.67 12.90 -0.70
C PHE A 147 -20.44 12.01 -0.93
N GLY A 148 -19.26 12.66 -0.97
CA GLY A 148 -18.01 12.10 -1.47
C GLY A 148 -17.79 12.41 -2.96
N LEU A 149 -16.72 13.17 -3.25
CA LEU A 149 -16.30 13.59 -4.59
C LEU A 149 -14.97 12.94 -5.00
N GLY A 150 -14.78 11.70 -4.54
CA GLY A 150 -13.64 10.86 -4.90
C GLY A 150 -13.72 10.36 -6.35
N ARG A 151 -13.07 9.22 -6.61
CA ARG A 151 -13.01 8.62 -7.98
C ARG A 151 -14.39 8.31 -8.55
N ILE A 152 -15.27 7.66 -7.78
CA ILE A 152 -16.62 7.27 -8.23
C ILE A 152 -17.53 8.50 -8.30
N GLY A 153 -17.58 9.32 -7.22
CA GLY A 153 -18.42 10.53 -7.19
C GLY A 153 -18.11 11.52 -8.30
N GLY A 154 -16.81 11.69 -8.63
CA GLY A 154 -16.40 12.52 -9.77
C GLY A 154 -16.91 12.00 -11.12
N LEU A 155 -16.87 10.68 -11.35
CA LEU A 155 -17.43 10.08 -12.57
C LEU A 155 -18.96 10.14 -12.63
N VAL A 156 -19.64 10.10 -11.50
CA VAL A 156 -21.09 10.29 -11.41
C VAL A 156 -21.44 11.75 -11.71
N ALA A 157 -20.70 12.71 -11.15
CA ALA A 157 -20.87 14.14 -11.43
C ALA A 157 -20.72 14.45 -12.92
N ASP A 158 -19.70 13.93 -13.58
CA ASP A 158 -19.48 14.10 -15.02
C ASP A 158 -20.68 13.58 -15.84
N ARG A 159 -21.19 12.39 -15.50
CA ARG A 159 -22.37 11.81 -16.18
C ARG A 159 -23.64 12.59 -15.87
N ALA A 160 -23.82 13.09 -14.65
CA ALA A 160 -24.97 13.90 -14.28
C ALA A 160 -25.01 15.23 -15.04
N HIS A 161 -23.85 15.87 -15.25
CA HIS A 161 -23.75 17.05 -16.13
C HIS A 161 -24.19 16.76 -17.56
N ALA A 162 -23.83 15.57 -18.10
CA ALA A 162 -24.28 15.18 -19.43
C ALA A 162 -25.81 14.98 -19.51
N PHE A 163 -26.48 14.69 -18.38
CA PHE A 163 -27.95 14.69 -18.27
C PHE A 163 -28.56 16.09 -18.02
N GLY A 164 -27.73 17.15 -17.97
CA GLY A 164 -28.16 18.51 -17.71
C GLY A 164 -28.57 18.79 -16.27
N MET A 165 -27.99 18.04 -15.32
CA MET A 165 -28.17 18.29 -13.90
C MET A 165 -27.20 19.37 -13.40
N GLU A 166 -27.62 20.11 -12.38
CA GLU A 166 -26.71 20.85 -11.51
C GLU A 166 -26.15 19.91 -10.46
N VAL A 167 -24.81 19.93 -10.24
CA VAL A 167 -24.16 19.05 -9.26
C VAL A 167 -23.58 19.86 -8.12
N ILE A 168 -23.99 19.49 -6.92
CA ILE A 168 -23.47 20.02 -5.65
C ILE A 168 -22.87 18.87 -4.84
N ALA A 169 -21.95 19.17 -3.92
CA ALA A 169 -21.30 18.13 -3.15
C ALA A 169 -21.00 18.56 -1.71
N TYR A 170 -20.94 17.55 -0.84
CA TYR A 170 -20.25 17.60 0.44
C TYR A 170 -19.12 16.57 0.45
N ASP A 171 -17.90 17.03 0.66
CA ASP A 171 -16.73 16.19 0.86
C ASP A 171 -15.66 16.98 1.66
N PRO A 172 -15.41 16.65 2.93
CA PRO A 172 -14.47 17.39 3.78
C PRO A 172 -13.00 17.23 3.34
N TYR A 173 -12.71 16.26 2.47
CA TYR A 173 -11.35 15.97 1.97
C TYR A 173 -11.10 16.51 0.55
N CYS A 174 -12.13 17.00 -0.13
CA CYS A 174 -12.01 17.53 -1.49
C CYS A 174 -11.67 19.01 -1.48
N SER A 175 -10.65 19.42 -2.22
CA SER A 175 -10.35 20.85 -2.39
C SER A 175 -11.39 21.55 -3.29
N ARG A 176 -11.64 22.86 -3.02
CA ARG A 176 -12.53 23.68 -3.85
C ARG A 176 -12.02 23.76 -5.31
N GLU A 177 -10.70 23.72 -5.51
CA GLU A 177 -10.10 23.69 -6.85
C GLU A 177 -10.49 22.40 -7.59
N ARG A 178 -10.37 21.25 -6.93
CA ARG A 178 -10.76 19.94 -7.50
C ARG A 178 -12.25 19.89 -7.82
N ALA A 179 -13.10 20.34 -6.92
CA ALA A 179 -14.55 20.45 -7.17
C ALA A 179 -14.86 21.35 -8.38
N GLY A 180 -14.18 22.52 -8.47
CA GLY A 180 -14.31 23.43 -9.61
C GLY A 180 -13.90 22.81 -10.95
N GLN A 181 -12.82 22.00 -10.98
CA GLN A 181 -12.42 21.25 -12.18
C GLN A 181 -13.49 20.24 -12.64
N LEU A 182 -14.26 19.70 -11.70
CA LEU A 182 -15.38 18.80 -11.98
C LEU A 182 -16.71 19.53 -12.27
N GLY A 183 -16.72 20.87 -12.23
CA GLY A 183 -17.94 21.66 -12.40
C GLY A 183 -18.93 21.55 -11.23
N VAL A 184 -18.46 21.13 -10.04
CA VAL A 184 -19.28 20.85 -8.87
C VAL A 184 -19.17 21.98 -7.86
N THR A 185 -20.30 22.43 -7.29
CA THR A 185 -20.33 23.38 -6.18
C THR A 185 -20.16 22.63 -4.85
N LEU A 186 -19.05 22.89 -4.15
CA LEU A 186 -18.73 22.25 -2.86
C LEU A 186 -19.30 23.07 -1.69
N TYR A 187 -19.98 22.38 -0.79
CA TYR A 187 -20.53 22.92 0.47
C TYR A 187 -19.75 22.42 1.67
N ASP A 188 -19.77 23.19 2.75
CA ASP A 188 -18.96 22.91 3.95
C ASP A 188 -19.71 22.05 4.98
N THR A 189 -21.05 21.95 4.89
CA THR A 189 -21.87 21.15 5.81
C THR A 189 -22.91 20.32 5.05
N ILE A 190 -23.35 19.22 5.68
CA ILE A 190 -24.41 18.34 5.16
C ILE A 190 -25.74 19.11 5.11
N GLU A 191 -26.03 19.88 6.12
CA GLU A 191 -27.27 20.62 6.32
C GLU A 191 -27.49 21.67 5.21
N ASP A 192 -26.43 22.23 4.66
CA ASP A 192 -26.51 23.19 3.55
C ASP A 192 -26.88 22.50 2.22
N VAL A 193 -26.57 21.22 2.09
CA VAL A 193 -26.78 20.44 0.86
C VAL A 193 -28.18 19.83 0.80
N LEU A 194 -28.67 19.27 1.91
CA LEU A 194 -29.89 18.47 1.96
C LEU A 194 -31.13 19.19 1.40
N PRO A 195 -31.42 20.48 1.75
CA PRO A 195 -32.60 21.18 1.27
C PRO A 195 -32.53 21.61 -0.21
N LEU A 196 -31.36 21.49 -0.85
CA LEU A 196 -31.15 21.90 -2.25
C LEU A 196 -31.32 20.75 -3.23
N ALA A 197 -31.16 19.50 -2.77
CA ALA A 197 -31.05 18.32 -3.61
C ALA A 197 -32.42 17.77 -4.05
N ASP A 198 -32.58 17.50 -5.34
CA ASP A 198 -33.67 16.70 -5.90
C ASP A 198 -33.27 15.20 -5.93
N PHE A 199 -31.98 14.93 -6.08
CA PHE A 199 -31.36 13.61 -6.04
C PHE A 199 -30.16 13.62 -5.09
N ILE A 200 -29.98 12.55 -4.35
CA ILE A 200 -28.83 12.38 -3.45
C ILE A 200 -28.18 11.04 -3.73
N THR A 201 -26.85 11.05 -3.89
CA THR A 201 -26.04 9.83 -4.02
C THR A 201 -24.86 9.89 -3.08
N VAL A 202 -24.47 8.72 -2.56
CA VAL A 202 -23.36 8.60 -1.61
C VAL A 202 -22.22 7.82 -2.24
N HIS A 203 -20.97 8.30 -2.01
CA HIS A 203 -19.73 7.70 -2.53
C HIS A 203 -18.60 7.79 -1.50
N THR A 204 -18.95 7.61 -0.22
CA THR A 204 -18.02 7.62 0.91
C THR A 204 -17.69 6.18 1.35
N PRO A 205 -16.52 5.94 1.97
CA PRO A 205 -16.25 4.68 2.65
C PRO A 205 -17.15 4.54 3.89
N ALA A 206 -17.28 3.31 4.41
CA ALA A 206 -17.89 3.05 5.69
C ALA A 206 -16.85 3.33 6.81
N THR A 207 -17.08 4.37 7.59
CA THR A 207 -16.26 4.78 8.74
C THR A 207 -17.18 5.12 9.90
N ASP A 208 -16.62 5.32 11.10
CA ASP A 208 -17.40 5.77 12.26
C ASP A 208 -18.13 7.11 12.01
N GLU A 209 -17.64 7.93 11.08
CA GLU A 209 -18.24 9.21 10.70
C GLU A 209 -19.36 9.08 9.66
N THR A 210 -19.31 8.03 8.81
CA THR A 210 -20.22 7.88 7.68
C THR A 210 -21.29 6.81 7.90
N ILE A 211 -21.11 5.87 8.81
CA ILE A 211 -22.12 4.91 9.24
C ILE A 211 -23.23 5.68 9.97
N GLY A 212 -24.47 5.53 9.50
CA GLY A 212 -25.63 6.25 10.03
C GLY A 212 -25.68 7.75 9.68
N MET A 213 -24.83 8.20 8.72
CA MET A 213 -24.80 9.60 8.25
C MET A 213 -26.18 10.12 7.86
N PHE A 214 -27.05 9.28 7.36
CA PHE A 214 -28.42 9.65 7.00
C PHE A 214 -29.41 8.86 7.83
N GLY A 215 -29.85 9.48 8.90
CA GLY A 215 -30.91 9.04 9.80
C GLY A 215 -32.19 9.85 9.65
N PRO A 216 -33.14 9.72 10.62
CA PRO A 216 -34.42 10.42 10.56
C PRO A 216 -34.30 11.95 10.49
N GLU A 217 -33.27 12.52 11.12
CA GLU A 217 -33.04 13.96 11.14
C GLU A 217 -32.69 14.48 9.74
N GLU A 218 -31.71 13.86 9.07
CA GLU A 218 -31.25 14.23 7.73
C GLU A 218 -32.36 14.03 6.71
N PHE A 219 -33.07 12.89 6.74
CA PHE A 219 -34.22 12.67 5.84
C PHE A 219 -35.30 13.73 6.01
N SER A 220 -35.52 14.24 7.22
CA SER A 220 -36.52 15.28 7.46
C SER A 220 -36.15 16.63 6.80
N GLN A 221 -34.86 16.93 6.66
CA GLN A 221 -34.31 18.16 6.09
C GLN A 221 -34.28 18.15 4.55
N MET A 222 -34.38 16.98 3.93
CA MET A 222 -34.39 16.84 2.47
C MET A 222 -35.65 17.45 1.84
N LYS A 223 -35.62 17.69 0.52
CA LYS A 223 -36.82 18.09 -0.22
C LYS A 223 -37.88 17.00 -0.20
N ASP A 224 -39.14 17.41 -0.23
CA ASP A 224 -40.25 16.48 -0.52
C ASP A 224 -40.12 15.92 -1.94
N GLY A 225 -40.20 14.59 -2.06
CA GLY A 225 -40.06 13.94 -3.33
C GLY A 225 -38.61 13.67 -3.77
N VAL A 226 -37.64 13.78 -2.87
CA VAL A 226 -36.23 13.46 -3.12
C VAL A 226 -36.05 11.99 -3.56
N ILE A 227 -35.06 11.75 -4.43
CA ILE A 227 -34.67 10.40 -4.86
C ILE A 227 -33.26 10.10 -4.34
N LEU A 228 -33.11 8.96 -3.68
CA LEU A 228 -31.87 8.56 -3.00
C LEU A 228 -31.21 7.37 -3.69
N VAL A 229 -29.87 7.40 -3.80
CA VAL A 229 -29.10 6.30 -4.40
C VAL A 229 -27.91 5.93 -3.52
N ASN A 230 -27.72 4.62 -3.27
CA ASN A 230 -26.54 4.10 -2.58
C ASN A 230 -25.95 2.88 -3.32
N VAL A 231 -24.78 3.08 -3.88
CA VAL A 231 -23.91 2.06 -4.51
C VAL A 231 -22.51 2.13 -3.86
N ALA A 232 -22.41 2.67 -2.66
CA ALA A 232 -21.14 2.89 -1.97
C ALA A 232 -20.88 1.87 -0.88
N GLN A 233 -21.65 1.92 0.21
CA GLN A 233 -21.51 1.03 1.36
C GLN A 233 -22.85 0.89 2.11
N GLY A 234 -23.11 -0.30 2.65
CA GLY A 234 -24.21 -0.52 3.57
C GLY A 234 -24.03 0.27 4.88
N GLY A 235 -25.16 0.64 5.50
CA GLY A 235 -25.18 1.33 6.79
C GLY A 235 -25.01 2.86 6.72
N ILE A 236 -24.69 3.45 5.56
CA ILE A 236 -24.66 4.92 5.39
C ILE A 236 -26.07 5.50 5.51
N TYR A 237 -27.05 4.88 4.88
CA TYR A 237 -28.46 5.15 5.12
C TYR A 237 -28.99 4.23 6.21
N ASP A 238 -29.67 4.78 7.22
CA ASP A 238 -30.55 4.00 8.10
C ASP A 238 -31.73 3.45 7.27
N VAL A 239 -31.67 2.17 6.91
CA VAL A 239 -32.63 1.52 6.02
C VAL A 239 -34.04 1.52 6.63
N LYS A 240 -34.15 1.41 7.96
CA LYS A 240 -35.45 1.47 8.65
C LYS A 240 -36.06 2.86 8.55
N ALA A 241 -35.30 3.88 8.88
CA ALA A 241 -35.76 5.27 8.74
C ALA A 241 -36.07 5.58 7.27
N LEU A 242 -35.21 5.17 6.31
CA LEU A 242 -35.48 5.33 4.88
C LEU A 242 -36.83 4.74 4.49
N SER A 243 -37.16 3.51 4.94
CA SER A 243 -38.45 2.88 4.65
C SER A 243 -39.64 3.67 5.19
N ASP A 244 -39.53 4.24 6.40
CA ASP A 244 -40.57 5.07 7.00
C ASP A 244 -40.79 6.36 6.16
N PHE A 245 -39.72 6.99 5.67
CA PHE A 245 -39.81 8.18 4.83
C PHE A 245 -40.28 7.89 3.39
N VAL A 246 -40.01 6.70 2.85
CA VAL A 246 -40.61 6.23 1.59
C VAL A 246 -42.11 6.01 1.78
N ALA A 247 -42.52 5.36 2.87
CA ALA A 247 -43.94 5.13 3.20
C ALA A 247 -44.70 6.45 3.40
N ALA A 248 -44.06 7.46 3.99
CA ALA A 248 -44.63 8.80 4.16
C ALA A 248 -44.67 9.64 2.87
N GLY A 249 -44.02 9.20 1.79
CA GLY A 249 -43.93 9.93 0.53
C GLY A 249 -42.95 11.10 0.51
N LYS A 250 -42.16 11.29 1.56
CA LYS A 250 -41.09 12.29 1.64
C LYS A 250 -39.96 11.91 0.68
N VAL A 251 -39.54 10.63 0.68
CA VAL A 251 -38.67 10.04 -0.31
C VAL A 251 -39.54 9.43 -1.41
N ALA A 252 -39.46 9.96 -2.62
CA ALA A 252 -40.29 9.50 -3.75
C ALA A 252 -39.87 8.13 -4.28
N ALA A 253 -38.55 7.88 -4.31
CA ALA A 253 -37.98 6.60 -4.74
C ALA A 253 -36.54 6.45 -4.20
N CYS A 254 -36.05 5.22 -4.20
CA CYS A 254 -34.65 4.95 -3.88
C CYS A 254 -34.05 3.87 -4.78
N GLY A 255 -32.71 3.94 -4.98
CA GLY A 255 -31.88 2.94 -5.64
C GLY A 255 -30.83 2.42 -4.68
N ILE A 256 -30.91 1.17 -4.23
CA ILE A 256 -30.03 0.60 -3.22
C ILE A 256 -29.37 -0.67 -3.75
N ASP A 257 -28.04 -0.67 -3.76
CA ASP A 257 -27.20 -1.81 -4.13
C ASP A 257 -26.44 -2.42 -2.94
N GLU A 258 -26.23 -1.61 -1.90
CA GLU A 258 -25.40 -1.95 -0.75
C GLU A 258 -26.21 -2.13 0.53
N TRP A 259 -25.90 -3.19 1.27
CA TRP A 259 -26.66 -3.65 2.42
C TRP A 259 -25.75 -3.80 3.63
N THR A 260 -26.27 -3.53 4.84
CA THR A 260 -25.51 -3.71 6.09
C THR A 260 -25.19 -5.17 6.35
N GLU A 261 -26.12 -6.06 6.02
CA GLU A 261 -25.92 -7.52 6.08
C GLU A 261 -26.02 -8.10 4.68
N GLN A 262 -25.07 -8.92 4.31
CA GLN A 262 -25.02 -9.58 2.99
C GLN A 262 -24.77 -11.09 3.16
N PRO A 263 -25.59 -11.94 2.55
CA PRO A 263 -26.79 -11.68 1.72
C PRO A 263 -27.96 -11.07 2.49
N CYS A 264 -28.62 -10.05 1.92
CA CYS A 264 -29.80 -9.41 2.49
C CYS A 264 -31.07 -10.12 2.04
N TYR A 265 -31.61 -10.99 2.87
CA TYR A 265 -32.87 -11.73 2.60
C TYR A 265 -34.10 -11.04 3.17
N ASP A 266 -33.95 -10.18 4.16
CA ASP A 266 -35.03 -9.47 4.83
C ASP A 266 -34.69 -7.99 4.96
N SER A 267 -35.47 -7.14 4.27
CA SER A 267 -35.34 -5.69 4.35
C SER A 267 -36.71 -5.05 4.21
N PRO A 268 -37.03 -4.02 5.03
CA PRO A 268 -38.30 -3.30 4.88
C PRO A 268 -38.46 -2.66 3.50
N LEU A 269 -37.39 -2.42 2.76
CA LEU A 269 -37.44 -1.87 1.40
C LEU A 269 -37.99 -2.84 0.36
N HIS A 270 -38.02 -4.16 0.65
CA HIS A 270 -38.58 -5.16 -0.26
C HIS A 270 -40.08 -4.97 -0.52
N GLU A 271 -40.81 -4.32 0.39
CA GLU A 271 -42.24 -4.08 0.28
C GLU A 271 -42.59 -2.89 -0.61
N PHE A 272 -41.62 -2.03 -0.95
CA PHE A 272 -41.86 -0.78 -1.67
C PHE A 272 -41.57 -0.90 -3.17
N LYS A 273 -42.57 -0.70 -4.01
CA LYS A 273 -42.40 -0.63 -5.46
C LYS A 273 -41.53 0.56 -5.93
N GLN A 274 -41.37 1.58 -5.08
CA GLN A 274 -40.52 2.75 -5.30
C GLN A 274 -39.04 2.46 -5.01
N ALA A 275 -38.73 1.36 -4.35
CA ALA A 275 -37.36 0.93 -4.14
C ALA A 275 -36.89 0.07 -5.31
N THR A 276 -35.87 0.54 -6.03
CA THR A 276 -35.11 -0.25 -7.00
C THR A 276 -33.90 -0.82 -6.26
N ILE A 277 -33.88 -2.11 -6.05
CA ILE A 277 -32.88 -2.77 -5.20
C ILE A 277 -32.12 -3.82 -5.99
N THR A 278 -30.82 -3.95 -5.71
CA THR A 278 -29.92 -4.91 -6.38
C THR A 278 -29.00 -5.58 -5.37
N PRO A 279 -28.54 -6.83 -5.64
CA PRO A 279 -27.75 -7.61 -4.70
C PRO A 279 -26.25 -7.34 -4.87
N HIS A 280 -25.79 -6.11 -4.60
CA HIS A 280 -24.39 -5.68 -4.64
C HIS A 280 -23.74 -5.94 -6.02
N LEU A 281 -24.26 -5.28 -7.05
CA LEU A 281 -23.81 -5.42 -8.45
C LEU A 281 -22.83 -4.34 -8.89
N GLY A 282 -22.56 -3.32 -8.08
CA GLY A 282 -21.75 -2.16 -8.46
C GLY A 282 -20.37 -2.50 -9.05
N ALA A 283 -19.75 -3.59 -8.58
CA ALA A 283 -18.47 -4.09 -9.11
C ALA A 283 -18.62 -5.28 -10.08
N LEU A 284 -19.84 -5.78 -10.31
CA LEU A 284 -20.08 -7.04 -11.03
C LEU A 284 -20.24 -6.81 -12.54
N THR A 285 -19.17 -6.36 -13.21
CA THR A 285 -19.07 -6.30 -14.65
C THR A 285 -17.88 -7.10 -15.16
N ARG A 286 -17.91 -7.56 -16.40
CA ARG A 286 -16.81 -8.30 -17.03
C ARG A 286 -15.52 -7.50 -17.00
N GLU A 287 -15.61 -6.21 -17.28
CA GLU A 287 -14.48 -5.27 -17.32
C GLU A 287 -13.88 -5.04 -15.92
N ALA A 288 -14.72 -4.86 -14.90
CA ALA A 288 -14.25 -4.70 -13.53
C ALA A 288 -13.59 -5.97 -13.02
N GLN A 289 -14.17 -7.14 -13.30
CA GLN A 289 -13.59 -8.42 -12.91
C GLN A 289 -12.27 -8.70 -13.65
N TYR A 290 -12.18 -8.33 -14.94
CA TYR A 290 -10.95 -8.43 -15.71
C TYR A 290 -9.85 -7.58 -15.08
N ARG A 291 -10.13 -6.31 -14.82
CA ARG A 291 -9.17 -5.40 -14.16
C ARG A 291 -8.78 -5.89 -12.78
N ALA A 292 -9.75 -6.31 -11.96
CA ALA A 292 -9.45 -6.81 -10.61
C ALA A 292 -8.55 -8.04 -10.63
N GLY A 293 -8.84 -9.02 -11.51
CA GLY A 293 -8.07 -10.25 -11.59
C GLY A 293 -6.66 -10.05 -12.16
N THR A 294 -6.48 -9.19 -13.16
CA THR A 294 -5.16 -8.91 -13.73
C THR A 294 -4.31 -8.05 -12.80
N GLN A 295 -4.87 -6.99 -12.22
CA GLN A 295 -4.15 -6.13 -11.28
C GLN A 295 -3.70 -6.89 -10.03
N ILE A 296 -4.58 -7.72 -9.44
CA ILE A 296 -4.19 -8.46 -8.24
C ILE A 296 -3.09 -9.49 -8.52
N ALA A 297 -3.07 -10.08 -9.71
CA ALA A 297 -2.00 -10.98 -10.13
C ALA A 297 -0.65 -10.25 -10.19
N GLU A 298 -0.62 -9.03 -10.72
CA GLU A 298 0.57 -8.20 -10.77
C GLU A 298 1.03 -7.78 -9.36
N TYR A 299 0.12 -7.35 -8.49
CA TYR A 299 0.44 -6.93 -7.13
C TYR A 299 0.91 -8.09 -6.23
N VAL A 300 0.35 -9.29 -6.42
CA VAL A 300 0.83 -10.50 -5.73
C VAL A 300 2.25 -10.87 -6.20
N ASP A 301 2.55 -10.76 -7.49
CA ASP A 301 3.90 -10.95 -8.02
C ASP A 301 4.90 -9.96 -7.41
N GLU A 302 4.56 -8.66 -7.37
CA GLU A 302 5.39 -7.62 -6.74
C GLU A 302 5.65 -7.94 -5.27
N GLY A 303 4.61 -8.29 -4.51
CA GLY A 303 4.74 -8.67 -3.11
C GLY A 303 5.59 -9.92 -2.89
N LEU A 304 5.46 -10.94 -3.74
CA LEU A 304 6.27 -12.15 -3.68
C LEU A 304 7.74 -11.90 -4.03
N LYS A 305 8.04 -10.98 -4.93
CA LYS A 305 9.40 -10.51 -5.24
C LYS A 305 9.98 -9.61 -4.16
N GLY A 306 9.12 -9.04 -3.31
CA GLY A 306 9.48 -8.10 -2.26
C GLY A 306 9.64 -6.68 -2.73
N SER A 307 9.08 -6.40 -3.88
CA SER A 307 8.89 -5.04 -4.36
C SER A 307 7.80 -4.34 -3.55
N VAL A 308 7.76 -3.01 -3.62
CA VAL A 308 6.65 -2.25 -3.06
C VAL A 308 5.38 -2.56 -3.82
N VAL A 309 4.32 -2.89 -3.09
CA VAL A 309 2.99 -3.08 -3.66
C VAL A 309 2.20 -1.79 -3.51
N PRO A 310 1.91 -1.04 -4.59
CA PRO A 310 1.29 0.30 -4.50
C PRO A 310 -0.08 0.31 -3.83
N THR A 311 -0.76 -0.83 -3.83
CA THR A 311 -2.09 -1.01 -3.23
C THR A 311 -2.06 -1.83 -1.96
N SER A 312 -0.91 -1.90 -1.29
CA SER A 312 -0.81 -2.52 0.03
C SER A 312 -1.71 -1.78 1.01
N VAL A 313 -2.63 -2.51 1.64
CA VAL A 313 -3.60 -1.95 2.59
C VAL A 313 -2.98 -1.78 3.96
N ASN A 314 -1.99 -2.58 4.26
CA ASN A 314 -1.29 -2.61 5.54
C ASN A 314 0.17 -2.15 5.45
N GLY A 315 0.55 -1.52 4.35
CA GLY A 315 1.85 -0.86 4.15
C GLY A 315 1.71 0.66 4.09
N SER A 316 2.82 1.38 4.20
CA SER A 316 2.86 2.81 3.90
C SER A 316 2.47 3.02 2.43
N TYR A 317 1.54 3.93 2.17
CA TYR A 317 1.20 4.30 0.81
C TYR A 317 2.34 5.13 0.22
N ILE A 318 2.99 4.59 -0.79
CA ILE A 318 4.01 5.32 -1.56
C ILE A 318 3.46 5.50 -2.97
N SER A 319 3.39 6.73 -3.45
CA SER A 319 2.99 6.99 -4.83
C SER A 319 4.00 6.38 -5.80
N SER A 320 3.57 6.05 -7.02
CA SER A 320 4.51 5.54 -8.04
C SER A 320 5.63 6.53 -8.36
N GLU A 321 5.33 7.83 -8.32
CA GLU A 321 6.31 8.91 -8.53
C GLU A 321 7.34 8.96 -7.39
N ASP A 322 6.89 8.87 -6.13
CA ASP A 322 7.79 8.83 -4.98
C ASP A 322 8.64 7.56 -4.97
N LEU A 323 8.04 6.42 -5.36
CA LEU A 323 8.76 5.16 -5.44
C LEU A 323 9.90 5.20 -6.47
N GLU A 324 9.70 5.82 -7.63
CA GLU A 324 10.76 6.02 -8.63
C GLU A 324 11.93 6.81 -8.06
N LEU A 325 11.68 7.77 -7.15
CA LEU A 325 12.71 8.54 -6.47
C LEU A 325 13.38 7.76 -5.33
N LEU A 326 12.62 6.96 -4.57
CA LEU A 326 13.10 6.24 -3.39
C LEU A 326 13.82 4.92 -3.73
N ALA A 327 13.36 4.19 -4.74
CA ALA A 327 13.84 2.84 -5.05
C ALA A 327 15.36 2.76 -5.28
N PRO A 328 16.03 3.69 -5.96
CA PRO A 328 17.48 3.67 -6.12
C PRO A 328 18.24 3.76 -4.79
N TYR A 329 17.68 4.44 -3.78
CA TYR A 329 18.29 4.59 -2.46
C TYR A 329 18.07 3.39 -1.53
N ALA A 330 17.09 2.54 -1.82
CA ALA A 330 16.84 1.34 -1.02
C ALA A 330 18.05 0.40 -0.97
N GLN A 331 18.75 0.26 -2.09
CA GLN A 331 19.99 -0.53 -2.16
C GLN A 331 21.10 0.08 -1.29
N VAL A 332 21.26 1.39 -1.33
CA VAL A 332 22.21 2.13 -0.45
C VAL A 332 21.86 1.89 1.01
N CYS A 333 20.58 2.00 1.38
CA CYS A 333 20.09 1.77 2.74
C CYS A 333 20.37 0.35 3.23
N LYS A 334 20.11 -0.65 2.39
CA LYS A 334 20.40 -2.05 2.71
C LYS A 334 21.89 -2.30 2.92
N LEU A 335 22.74 -1.74 2.05
CA LEU A 335 24.20 -1.79 2.19
C LEU A 335 24.66 -1.16 3.51
N ILE A 336 24.20 0.05 3.82
CA ILE A 336 24.55 0.75 5.07
C ILE A 336 24.11 -0.07 6.28
N GLY A 337 22.88 -0.63 6.27
CA GLY A 337 22.39 -1.49 7.35
C GLY A 337 23.29 -2.70 7.58
N SER A 338 23.69 -3.40 6.51
CA SER A 338 24.61 -4.54 6.56
C SER A 338 25.99 -4.15 7.08
N MET A 339 26.56 -3.03 6.62
CA MET A 339 27.83 -2.52 7.08
C MET A 339 27.81 -2.19 8.57
N LEU A 340 26.79 -1.45 9.04
CA LEU A 340 26.65 -1.10 10.47
C LEU A 340 26.50 -2.33 11.33
N SER A 341 25.73 -3.32 10.90
CA SER A 341 25.56 -4.58 11.61
C SER A 341 26.89 -5.32 11.82
N GLN A 342 27.74 -5.37 10.78
CA GLN A 342 29.04 -6.05 10.86
C GLN A 342 30.07 -5.24 11.66
N VAL A 343 30.07 -3.92 11.53
CA VAL A 343 30.88 -3.01 12.34
C VAL A 343 30.56 -3.16 13.82
N LYS A 344 29.30 -3.34 14.18
CA LYS A 344 28.81 -3.60 15.53
C LYS A 344 28.94 -5.07 15.96
N ARG A 345 29.60 -5.90 15.17
CA ARG A 345 29.78 -7.36 15.41
C ARG A 345 28.48 -8.10 15.69
N GLY A 346 27.40 -7.63 15.05
CA GLY A 346 26.09 -8.25 15.15
C GLY A 346 25.26 -7.84 16.38
N GLU A 347 25.74 -6.94 17.22
CA GLU A 347 24.95 -6.37 18.32
C GLU A 347 23.74 -5.58 17.78
N LEU A 348 22.62 -5.68 18.47
CA LEU A 348 21.40 -4.96 18.10
C LEU A 348 21.40 -3.58 18.76
N PRO A 349 21.16 -2.49 18.02
CA PRO A 349 21.12 -1.15 18.56
C PRO A 349 19.77 -0.91 19.28
N ALA A 350 19.80 -0.08 20.32
CA ALA A 350 18.55 0.38 20.93
C ALA A 350 17.77 1.33 20.00
N VAL A 351 18.51 2.14 19.22
CA VAL A 351 17.95 3.10 18.28
C VAL A 351 18.69 2.98 16.94
N LEU A 352 17.91 2.92 15.87
CA LEU A 352 18.37 3.01 14.49
C LEU A 352 17.81 4.31 13.90
N SER A 353 18.66 5.31 13.75
CA SER A 353 18.28 6.63 13.23
C SER A 353 18.53 6.68 11.73
N VAL A 354 17.53 7.06 10.94
CA VAL A 354 17.61 7.23 9.49
C VAL A 354 17.28 8.67 9.14
N THR A 355 18.27 9.38 8.62
CA THR A 355 18.14 10.79 8.20
C THR A 355 18.23 10.89 6.68
N THR A 356 17.21 11.44 6.05
CA THR A 356 17.19 11.72 4.61
C THR A 356 17.47 13.20 4.35
N ALA A 357 18.21 13.49 3.31
CA ALA A 357 18.55 14.87 2.93
C ALA A 357 18.26 15.16 1.45
N GLY A 358 18.06 16.44 1.14
CA GLY A 358 17.79 16.93 -0.22
C GLY A 358 16.40 16.57 -0.72
N VAL A 359 16.27 16.08 -1.95
CA VAL A 359 14.97 15.75 -2.58
C VAL A 359 14.20 14.70 -1.77
N LEU A 360 14.87 13.81 -1.06
CA LEU A 360 14.24 12.77 -0.23
C LEU A 360 13.58 13.32 1.03
N ALA A 361 13.93 14.51 1.50
CA ALA A 361 13.49 15.06 2.78
C ALA A 361 11.98 15.32 2.88
N GLY A 362 11.30 15.46 1.73
CA GLY A 362 9.85 15.69 1.65
C GLY A 362 9.01 14.43 1.43
N LEU A 363 9.63 13.24 1.34
CA LEU A 363 8.99 11.98 1.00
C LEU A 363 8.73 11.11 2.24
N ASP A 364 7.78 10.18 2.13
CA ASP A 364 7.64 9.12 3.14
C ASP A 364 8.81 8.13 3.00
N THR A 365 9.71 8.17 3.97
CA THR A 365 10.96 7.40 3.98
C THR A 365 10.87 6.06 4.72
N GLY A 366 9.67 5.61 5.09
CA GLY A 366 9.44 4.30 5.72
C GLY A 366 10.00 3.14 4.91
N TYR A 367 9.96 3.25 3.58
CA TYR A 367 10.57 2.28 2.65
C TYR A 367 12.10 2.18 2.80
N LEU A 368 12.77 3.32 2.94
CA LEU A 368 14.23 3.37 3.12
C LEU A 368 14.62 2.80 4.48
N SER A 369 13.88 3.11 5.53
CA SER A 369 14.12 2.58 6.88
C SER A 369 13.92 1.06 6.96
N ALA A 370 12.89 0.54 6.26
CA ALA A 370 12.72 -0.90 6.12
C ALA A 370 13.93 -1.55 5.42
N SER A 371 14.46 -0.91 4.39
CA SER A 371 15.65 -1.38 3.67
C SER A 371 16.91 -1.36 4.54
N VAL A 372 17.07 -0.33 5.39
CA VAL A 372 18.15 -0.29 6.39
C VAL A 372 18.03 -1.46 7.37
N LEU A 373 16.83 -1.67 7.92
CA LEU A 373 16.58 -2.75 8.89
C LEU A 373 16.78 -4.13 8.26
N ASP A 374 16.37 -4.33 6.99
CA ASP A 374 16.61 -5.57 6.25
C ASP A 374 18.10 -5.88 6.15
N GLY A 375 18.90 -4.88 5.77
CA GLY A 375 20.36 -5.01 5.75
C GLY A 375 20.96 -5.27 7.14
N TYR A 376 20.49 -4.59 8.17
CA TYR A 376 21.00 -4.72 9.54
C TYR A 376 20.70 -6.10 10.16
N LEU A 377 19.52 -6.66 9.88
CA LEU A 377 19.06 -7.96 10.39
C LEU A 377 19.40 -9.13 9.46
N LEU A 378 20.18 -8.90 8.40
CA LEU A 378 20.58 -9.96 7.47
C LEU A 378 21.24 -11.12 8.22
N GLY A 379 20.70 -12.34 8.03
CA GLY A 379 21.14 -13.55 8.74
C GLY A 379 20.71 -13.66 10.22
N LYS A 380 20.08 -12.65 10.80
CA LYS A 380 19.64 -12.64 12.21
C LYS A 380 18.15 -12.89 12.40
N THR A 381 17.35 -12.69 11.37
CA THR A 381 15.93 -12.98 11.36
C THR A 381 15.55 -13.85 10.18
N ARG A 382 14.53 -14.70 10.37
CA ARG A 382 13.87 -15.42 9.26
C ARG A 382 12.68 -14.66 8.72
N ALA A 383 12.21 -13.65 9.48
CA ALA A 383 11.12 -12.80 9.06
C ALA A 383 11.62 -11.86 7.96
N ARG A 384 10.82 -11.70 6.92
CA ARG A 384 11.15 -10.76 5.86
C ARG A 384 10.84 -9.34 6.32
N VAL A 385 11.82 -8.47 6.22
CA VAL A 385 11.66 -7.05 6.51
C VAL A 385 11.11 -6.36 5.26
N THR A 386 9.93 -5.77 5.40
CA THR A 386 9.25 -4.97 4.37
C THR A 386 8.80 -3.66 5.01
N PRO A 387 8.40 -2.64 4.25
CA PRO A 387 7.83 -1.42 4.84
C PRO A 387 6.67 -1.69 5.82
N THR A 388 5.87 -2.71 5.53
CA THR A 388 4.74 -3.13 6.36
C THR A 388 5.16 -3.82 7.67
N THR A 389 6.28 -4.54 7.65
CA THR A 389 6.69 -5.39 8.79
C THR A 389 7.83 -4.80 9.60
N ALA A 390 8.49 -3.77 9.07
CA ALA A 390 9.70 -3.20 9.65
C ALA A 390 9.52 -2.79 11.12
N ASP A 391 8.48 -2.03 11.45
CA ASP A 391 8.23 -1.57 12.81
C ASP A 391 7.97 -2.73 13.77
N THR A 392 7.16 -3.70 13.35
CA THR A 392 6.86 -4.90 14.17
C THR A 392 8.12 -5.74 14.41
N ILE A 393 8.95 -5.91 13.37
CA ILE A 393 10.21 -6.66 13.48
C ILE A 393 11.22 -5.90 14.34
N ALA A 394 11.36 -4.60 14.15
CA ALA A 394 12.22 -3.74 14.96
C ALA A 394 11.86 -3.85 16.44
N GLN A 395 10.57 -3.70 16.79
CA GLN A 395 10.08 -3.83 18.16
C GLN A 395 10.37 -5.20 18.77
N ARG A 396 10.20 -6.29 18.03
CA ARG A 396 10.52 -7.65 18.48
C ARG A 396 12.01 -7.83 18.79
N HIS A 397 12.86 -7.10 18.09
CA HIS A 397 14.30 -7.09 18.33
C HIS A 397 14.76 -5.99 19.31
N GLY A 398 13.82 -5.24 19.90
CA GLY A 398 14.11 -4.16 20.84
C GLY A 398 14.71 -2.92 20.17
N ILE A 399 14.57 -2.77 18.86
CA ILE A 399 15.09 -1.66 18.08
C ILE A 399 13.97 -0.62 17.91
N ARG A 400 14.27 0.66 18.20
CA ARG A 400 13.42 1.80 17.83
C ARG A 400 13.98 2.46 16.58
N ILE A 401 13.16 2.60 15.55
CA ILE A 401 13.52 3.34 14.34
C ILE A 401 13.12 4.80 14.51
N GLU A 402 14.04 5.72 14.26
CA GLU A 402 13.81 7.16 14.27
C GLU A 402 14.04 7.72 12.87
N HIS A 403 13.11 8.55 12.40
CA HIS A 403 13.17 9.19 11.10
C HIS A 403 13.45 10.67 11.25
N HIS A 404 14.44 11.16 10.52
CA HIS A 404 14.77 12.56 10.43
C HIS A 404 14.86 12.99 8.97
N SER A 405 14.57 14.27 8.71
CA SER A 405 14.69 14.85 7.38
C SER A 405 15.41 16.19 7.44
N ASN A 406 16.25 16.44 6.47
CA ASN A 406 16.97 17.70 6.31
C ASN A 406 16.79 18.19 4.87
N ALA A 407 16.17 19.37 4.69
CA ALA A 407 15.98 19.95 3.36
C ALA A 407 17.31 20.38 2.70
N ASP A 408 18.35 20.65 3.51
CA ASP A 408 19.66 21.07 3.02
C ASP A 408 20.51 19.84 2.66
N ALA A 409 20.70 19.61 1.38
CA ALA A 409 21.68 18.67 0.87
C ALA A 409 23.04 19.38 0.73
N LEU A 410 24.04 19.02 1.53
CA LEU A 410 25.29 19.76 1.62
C LEU A 410 26.19 19.61 0.39
N GLU A 411 26.32 18.40 -0.18
CA GLU A 411 27.24 18.13 -1.31
C GLU A 411 26.60 17.29 -2.43
N TYR A 412 25.49 16.62 -2.15
CA TYR A 412 24.79 15.71 -3.05
C TYR A 412 23.35 16.15 -3.21
N SER A 413 22.74 15.91 -4.35
CA SER A 413 21.31 16.20 -4.56
C SER A 413 20.39 15.52 -3.54
N SER A 414 20.81 14.37 -3.03
CA SER A 414 20.18 13.65 -1.94
C SER A 414 21.16 12.67 -1.30
N SER A 415 20.96 12.40 -0.01
CA SER A 415 21.74 11.41 0.73
C SER A 415 20.90 10.78 1.84
N VAL A 416 21.35 9.63 2.31
CA VAL A 416 20.79 8.93 3.48
C VAL A 416 21.90 8.71 4.48
N GLU A 417 21.73 9.22 5.69
CA GLU A 417 22.57 8.89 6.84
C GLU A 417 21.85 7.88 7.74
N VAL A 418 22.56 6.85 8.14
CA VAL A 418 22.07 5.89 9.12
C VAL A 418 23.02 5.86 10.31
N ALA A 419 22.46 6.03 11.51
CA ALA A 419 23.23 6.00 12.74
C ALA A 419 22.70 4.93 13.70
N ALA A 420 23.65 4.26 14.38
CA ALA A 420 23.38 3.26 15.40
C ALA A 420 24.42 3.37 16.51
N ASP A 421 23.99 3.65 17.76
CA ASP A 421 24.85 3.73 18.95
C ASP A 421 26.14 4.55 18.74
N GLY A 422 26.02 5.72 18.13
CA GLY A 422 27.14 6.65 17.92
C GLY A 422 28.00 6.40 16.66
N ASN A 423 27.74 5.33 15.92
CA ASN A 423 28.37 5.11 14.61
C ASN A 423 27.41 5.57 13.51
N SER A 424 27.88 6.31 12.52
CA SER A 424 27.07 6.72 11.38
C SER A 424 27.75 6.43 10.05
N ILE A 425 26.93 6.14 9.04
CA ILE A 425 27.35 5.95 7.65
C ILE A 425 26.41 6.76 6.77
N VAL A 426 26.98 7.53 5.85
CA VAL A 426 26.23 8.31 4.86
C VAL A 426 26.43 7.70 3.48
N GLY A 427 25.35 7.50 2.77
CA GLY A 427 25.37 7.02 1.41
C GLY A 427 24.52 7.85 0.46
N THR A 428 24.83 7.73 -0.81
CA THR A 428 24.11 8.35 -1.93
C THR A 428 24.15 7.44 -3.16
N ILE A 429 23.58 7.89 -4.23
CA ILE A 429 23.68 7.25 -5.56
C ILE A 429 24.44 8.15 -6.52
N SER A 430 25.12 7.57 -7.51
CA SER A 430 25.87 8.31 -8.51
C SER A 430 25.62 7.82 -9.93
N GLY A 431 25.67 8.75 -10.87
CA GLY A 431 25.52 8.49 -12.30
C GLY A 431 24.12 8.05 -12.71
N LEU A 432 23.94 7.81 -14.03
CA LEU A 432 22.66 7.36 -14.60
C LEU A 432 22.30 5.91 -14.23
N ALA A 433 23.29 5.14 -13.79
CA ALA A 433 23.08 3.76 -13.34
C ALA A 433 22.68 3.67 -11.85
N HIS A 434 22.51 4.82 -11.17
CA HIS A 434 22.16 4.90 -9.75
C HIS A 434 23.08 4.05 -8.86
N THR A 435 24.39 4.05 -9.17
CA THR A 435 25.37 3.22 -8.44
C THR A 435 25.47 3.66 -6.97
N PRO A 436 25.30 2.76 -6.00
CA PRO A 436 25.44 3.05 -4.58
C PRO A 436 26.85 3.54 -4.23
N ARG A 437 26.94 4.58 -3.41
CA ARG A 437 28.18 5.12 -2.88
C ARG A 437 28.08 5.41 -1.39
N ILE A 438 29.11 5.03 -0.65
CA ILE A 438 29.32 5.47 0.73
C ILE A 438 30.22 6.69 0.67
N VAL A 439 29.73 7.79 1.24
CA VAL A 439 30.40 9.10 1.16
C VAL A 439 30.91 9.60 2.51
N SER A 440 30.41 9.02 3.60
CA SER A 440 30.98 9.24 4.94
C SER A 440 30.84 7.95 5.79
N PHE A 441 31.84 7.68 6.58
CA PHE A 441 31.87 6.56 7.51
C PHE A 441 32.44 7.03 8.86
N MET A 442 31.60 7.08 9.90
CA MET A 442 31.97 7.58 11.22
C MET A 442 32.62 8.98 11.19
N GLY A 443 32.13 9.86 10.33
CA GLY A 443 32.66 11.22 10.16
C GLY A 443 33.84 11.36 9.18
N TYR A 444 34.47 10.25 8.78
CA TYR A 444 35.52 10.28 7.76
C TYR A 444 34.89 10.36 6.38
N GLN A 445 35.23 11.39 5.62
CA GLN A 445 34.78 11.54 4.23
C GLN A 445 35.44 10.49 3.34
N CYS A 446 34.64 9.81 2.53
CA CYS A 446 35.12 8.80 1.59
C CYS A 446 34.34 8.86 0.28
N ASP A 447 34.81 8.14 -0.71
CA ASP A 447 34.13 7.93 -1.99
C ASP A 447 34.24 6.43 -2.34
N LEU A 448 33.51 5.63 -1.62
CA LEU A 448 33.56 4.18 -1.72
C LEU A 448 32.37 3.64 -2.51
N THR A 449 32.64 2.99 -3.64
CA THR A 449 31.69 2.06 -4.27
C THR A 449 31.92 0.67 -3.65
N PRO A 450 31.06 0.18 -2.75
CA PRO A 450 31.34 -1.06 -2.03
C PRO A 450 31.41 -2.26 -2.97
N ALA A 451 32.47 -3.08 -2.84
CA ALA A 451 32.59 -4.40 -3.46
C ALA A 451 32.13 -5.48 -2.47
N LYS A 452 32.15 -6.74 -2.89
CA LYS A 452 31.74 -7.88 -2.07
C LYS A 452 32.50 -7.96 -0.74
N HIS A 453 33.80 -7.64 -0.75
CA HIS A 453 34.65 -7.64 0.44
C HIS A 453 35.26 -6.25 0.61
N VAL A 454 34.96 -5.61 1.74
CA VAL A 454 35.47 -4.30 2.10
C VAL A 454 36.27 -4.40 3.39
N LEU A 455 37.57 -4.13 3.34
CA LEU A 455 38.42 -4.02 4.50
C LEU A 455 38.52 -2.55 4.94
N ILE A 456 38.15 -2.27 6.18
CA ILE A 456 38.22 -0.93 6.78
C ILE A 456 39.15 -0.98 8.00
N MET A 457 40.10 -0.06 8.05
CA MET A 457 41.07 0.00 9.15
C MET A 457 41.19 1.43 9.67
N GLN A 458 41.26 1.57 10.99
CA GLN A 458 41.57 2.85 11.66
C GLN A 458 42.85 2.72 12.45
N TYR A 459 43.80 3.62 12.20
CA TYR A 459 45.06 3.65 12.91
C TYR A 459 45.62 5.06 13.04
N VAL A 460 46.67 5.25 13.92
CA VAL A 460 47.41 6.51 13.98
C VAL A 460 48.31 6.63 12.77
N ASP A 461 48.19 7.76 12.02
CA ASP A 461 48.95 7.98 10.79
C ASP A 461 50.43 7.98 10.99
N SER A 462 51.15 7.23 10.17
CA SER A 462 52.60 7.23 10.10
C SER A 462 53.10 6.74 8.74
N PRO A 463 54.25 7.30 8.27
CA PRO A 463 54.84 6.87 7.03
C PRO A 463 55.09 5.38 6.92
N GLY A 464 54.75 4.75 5.78
CA GLY A 464 54.99 3.35 5.50
C GLY A 464 53.80 2.41 5.84
N ARG A 465 52.78 2.86 6.55
CA ARG A 465 51.63 2.02 6.95
C ARG A 465 50.90 1.39 5.75
N VAL A 466 50.61 2.18 4.75
CA VAL A 466 50.00 1.70 3.50
C VAL A 466 50.85 0.60 2.85
N GLY A 467 52.18 0.77 2.86
CA GLY A 467 53.12 -0.25 2.38
C GLY A 467 53.10 -1.54 3.18
N THR A 468 52.99 -1.45 4.50
CA THR A 468 52.88 -2.63 5.39
C THR A 468 51.58 -3.40 5.13
N ILE A 469 50.45 -2.69 5.05
CA ILE A 469 49.15 -3.28 4.74
C ILE A 469 49.20 -3.97 3.37
N GLY A 470 49.67 -3.28 2.32
CA GLY A 470 49.81 -3.81 0.97
C GLY A 470 50.72 -5.03 0.91
N THR A 471 51.81 -5.08 1.73
CA THR A 471 52.70 -6.22 1.79
C THR A 471 52.05 -7.42 2.42
N ILE A 472 51.32 -7.26 3.53
CA ILE A 472 50.57 -8.35 4.18
C ILE A 472 49.57 -8.96 3.22
N LEU A 473 48.72 -8.12 2.57
CA LEU A 473 47.72 -8.58 1.64
C LEU A 473 48.33 -9.22 0.37
N GLY A 474 49.41 -8.63 -0.15
CA GLY A 474 50.13 -9.16 -1.31
C GLY A 474 50.78 -10.52 -1.04
N ASN A 475 51.40 -10.72 0.16
CA ASN A 475 51.94 -12.01 0.58
C ASN A 475 50.85 -13.09 0.73
N ALA A 476 49.65 -12.69 1.07
CA ALA A 476 48.48 -13.55 1.12
C ALA A 476 47.79 -13.77 -0.23
N ASN A 477 48.35 -13.21 -1.29
CA ASN A 477 47.79 -13.23 -2.65
C ASN A 477 46.36 -12.63 -2.74
N VAL A 478 46.10 -11.60 -1.93
CA VAL A 478 44.86 -10.83 -1.93
C VAL A 478 45.07 -9.54 -2.70
N ASN A 479 44.31 -9.37 -3.79
CA ASN A 479 44.38 -8.17 -4.61
C ASN A 479 43.51 -7.06 -4.05
N ILE A 480 44.05 -5.81 -4.05
CA ILE A 480 43.34 -4.59 -3.68
C ILE A 480 42.83 -3.95 -4.98
N THR A 481 41.51 -3.84 -5.16
CA THR A 481 40.93 -3.24 -6.37
C THR A 481 40.78 -1.72 -6.25
N THR A 482 40.48 -1.24 -5.04
CA THR A 482 40.48 0.21 -4.73
C THR A 482 40.97 0.42 -3.32
N MET A 483 41.63 1.57 -3.09
CA MET A 483 42.08 1.97 -1.75
C MET A 483 41.93 3.49 -1.61
N GLN A 484 41.40 3.89 -0.46
CA GLN A 484 41.30 5.30 -0.08
C GLN A 484 41.78 5.49 1.37
N VAL A 485 42.55 6.54 1.63
CA VAL A 485 42.95 6.97 2.97
C VAL A 485 42.27 8.28 3.26
N SER A 486 41.55 8.34 4.38
CA SER A 486 40.79 9.53 4.80
C SER A 486 41.25 9.99 6.18
N THR A 487 41.38 11.30 6.35
CA THR A 487 41.77 11.96 7.59
C THR A 487 40.57 12.66 8.21
N LEU A 488 40.60 12.84 9.53
CA LEU A 488 39.63 13.66 10.26
C LEU A 488 40.35 14.90 10.80
N GLU A 489 39.75 16.06 10.57
CA GLU A 489 40.36 17.33 11.02
C GLU A 489 40.53 17.35 12.54
N GLY A 490 41.73 17.69 13.00
CA GLY A 490 42.08 17.72 14.43
C GLY A 490 42.34 16.34 15.05
N SER A 491 42.50 15.28 14.26
CA SER A 491 42.81 13.92 14.73
C SER A 491 44.07 13.38 14.05
N ASP A 492 44.87 12.63 14.81
CA ASP A 492 46.00 11.87 14.27
C ASP A 492 45.58 10.50 13.70
N LEU A 493 44.28 10.20 13.77
CA LEU A 493 43.71 8.95 13.25
C LEU A 493 43.35 9.11 11.79
N VAL A 494 43.65 8.07 11.04
CA VAL A 494 43.21 7.91 9.64
C VAL A 494 42.32 6.68 9.51
N MET A 495 41.44 6.76 8.53
CA MET A 495 40.59 5.64 8.12
C MET A 495 40.99 5.20 6.72
N VAL A 496 41.22 3.91 6.56
CA VAL A 496 41.53 3.33 5.23
C VAL A 496 40.42 2.42 4.80
N PHE A 497 39.94 2.63 3.59
CA PHE A 497 38.91 1.83 2.94
C PHE A 497 39.54 1.07 1.77
N MET A 498 39.34 -0.22 1.71
CA MET A 498 39.87 -1.07 0.64
C MET A 498 38.83 -2.04 0.15
N ASN A 499 38.57 -2.06 -1.15
CA ASN A 499 37.90 -3.18 -1.79
C ASN A 499 38.94 -4.26 -2.11
N ILE A 500 38.68 -5.48 -1.70
CA ILE A 500 39.55 -6.65 -1.95
C ILE A 500 38.82 -7.75 -2.69
N GLU A 501 39.54 -8.53 -3.50
CA GLU A 501 38.94 -9.54 -4.38
C GLU A 501 38.44 -10.79 -3.66
N SER A 502 39.02 -11.12 -2.50
CA SER A 502 38.69 -12.34 -1.76
C SER A 502 38.58 -12.09 -0.26
N ALA A 503 37.79 -12.92 0.42
CA ALA A 503 37.71 -12.91 1.87
C ALA A 503 39.09 -13.19 2.50
N LEU A 504 39.37 -12.57 3.66
CA LEU A 504 40.61 -12.78 4.39
C LEU A 504 40.49 -14.01 5.30
N THR A 505 41.57 -14.75 5.40
CA THR A 505 41.70 -15.82 6.40
C THR A 505 42.00 -15.25 7.80
N GLU A 506 41.70 -16.01 8.85
CA GLU A 506 42.00 -15.60 10.22
C GLU A 506 43.49 -15.26 10.44
N ASP A 507 44.39 -15.98 9.76
CA ASP A 507 45.84 -15.72 9.82
C ASP A 507 46.19 -14.34 9.24
N VAL A 508 45.59 -13.95 8.12
CA VAL A 508 45.83 -12.63 7.52
C VAL A 508 45.22 -11.52 8.38
N LEU A 509 44.02 -11.73 8.92
CA LEU A 509 43.42 -10.79 9.86
C LEU A 509 44.33 -10.62 11.11
N GLY A 510 44.83 -11.71 11.68
CA GLY A 510 45.77 -11.68 12.79
C GLY A 510 47.05 -10.92 12.46
N GLN A 511 47.61 -11.05 11.24
CA GLN A 511 48.76 -10.26 10.82
C GLN A 511 48.44 -8.76 10.70
N LEU A 512 47.25 -8.40 10.18
CA LEU A 512 46.81 -7.00 10.11
C LEU A 512 46.59 -6.42 11.53
N GLU A 513 46.14 -7.19 12.49
CA GLU A 513 45.96 -6.78 13.89
C GLU A 513 47.28 -6.48 14.58
N THR A 514 48.42 -6.98 14.09
CA THR A 514 49.75 -6.67 14.65
C THR A 514 50.29 -5.31 14.22
N ILE A 515 49.59 -4.58 13.36
CA ILE A 515 50.00 -3.25 12.93
C ILE A 515 49.98 -2.30 14.12
N ASP A 516 51.12 -1.64 14.38
CA ASP A 516 51.26 -0.71 15.51
C ASP A 516 50.22 0.39 15.48
N ASN A 517 49.64 0.72 16.62
CA ASN A 517 48.66 1.76 16.83
C ASN A 517 47.36 1.58 15.98
N LEU A 518 47.05 0.34 15.60
CA LEU A 518 45.76 -0.02 15.08
C LEU A 518 44.69 0.21 16.15
N GLN A 519 43.63 0.93 15.81
CA GLN A 519 42.52 1.20 16.73
C GLN A 519 41.32 0.32 16.41
N ALA A 520 41.06 0.08 15.12
CA ALA A 520 39.97 -0.79 14.68
C ALA A 520 40.28 -1.44 13.33
N LEU A 521 39.72 -2.65 13.16
CA LEU A 521 39.76 -3.39 11.92
C LEU A 521 38.36 -4.02 11.70
N TRP A 522 37.79 -3.80 10.54
CA TRP A 522 36.53 -4.41 10.12
C TRP A 522 36.71 -5.02 8.72
N LEU A 523 36.33 -6.27 8.60
CA LEU A 523 36.08 -6.91 7.31
C LEU A 523 34.58 -6.95 7.13
N VAL A 524 34.08 -6.27 6.11
CA VAL A 524 32.65 -6.21 5.77
C VAL A 524 32.44 -7.07 4.54
N ASP A 525 31.63 -8.10 4.70
CA ASP A 525 31.23 -8.98 3.61
C ASP A 525 29.82 -8.59 3.16
N LEU A 526 29.71 -8.12 1.93
CA LEU A 526 28.43 -7.72 1.32
C LEU A 526 27.99 -8.83 0.37
N GLU A 527 26.75 -9.29 0.50
CA GLU A 527 26.19 -10.17 -0.51
C GLU A 527 26.13 -9.44 -1.84
N ALA A 528 26.44 -10.14 -2.93
CA ALA A 528 26.24 -9.58 -4.26
C ALA A 528 24.74 -9.23 -4.38
N THR A 529 24.47 -7.95 -4.61
CA THR A 529 23.13 -7.48 -4.93
C THR A 529 22.86 -7.88 -6.39
N ASP A 530 22.23 -9.05 -6.58
CA ASP A 530 21.69 -9.47 -7.88
C ASP A 530 20.41 -8.68 -8.20
#